data_b8328e2f60ea339e9029f696fb7be1bd
#
_entry.id   b8328e2f60ea339e9029f696fb7be1bd
#
_cell.length_a   1.000
_cell.length_b   1.000
_cell.length_c   1.000
_cell.angle_alpha   90.00
_cell.angle_beta   90.00
_cell.angle_gamma   90.00
#
_symmetry.space_group_name_H-M   'P 1'
#
loop_
_entity.id
_entity.type
_entity.pdbx_description
1 polymer ?
#
loop_
_entity_poly.entity_id
_entity_poly.type
_entity_poly.pdbx_seq_one_letter_code
_entity_poly.pdbx_strand_id
1 'polypeptide(L)'
;MVGTDSTDNFVRDAFKKCSPELAFRFFGSNGKVIATISNLSELISTLPEIPATIAQFHIFRETTKDLFDLKQLDGPVVRSDLALWINYVLGDVELSRRVYELGKMESTNPETLKQRVIDLLKQRERELINLIRPS
;
A
#
# COMPACT_ATOMS: atom_id res chain seq x y z
N MET A 1 -3.91 -4.43 -35.47
CA MET A 1 -3.59 -5.17 -34.33
C MET A 1 -3.69 -4.35 -33.09
N VAL A 2 -4.22 -4.94 -32.19
CA VAL A 2 -4.32 -4.31 -30.91
C VAL A 2 -2.99 -4.45 -30.22
N GLY A 3 -2.40 -3.39 -29.85
CA GLY A 3 -1.23 -3.43 -29.02
C GLY A 3 -1.56 -4.04 -27.69
N THR A 4 -0.60 -4.09 -26.80
CA THR A 4 -0.85 -4.54 -25.45
C THR A 4 -1.90 -3.63 -24.84
N ASP A 5 -2.96 -4.23 -24.37
CA ASP A 5 -4.02 -3.52 -23.69
C ASP A 5 -3.45 -2.78 -22.48
N SER A 6 -3.91 -1.56 -22.23
CA SER A 6 -3.49 -0.81 -21.05
C SER A 6 -3.81 -1.55 -19.76
N THR A 7 -4.88 -2.37 -19.76
CA THR A 7 -5.22 -3.22 -18.62
C THR A 7 -4.13 -4.24 -18.34
N ASP A 8 -3.60 -4.89 -19.39
CA ASP A 8 -2.51 -5.85 -19.23
C ASP A 8 -1.27 -5.20 -18.65
N ASN A 9 -0.91 -4.00 -19.13
CA ASN A 9 0.24 -3.28 -18.62
C ASN A 9 0.05 -2.90 -17.17
N PHE A 10 -1.14 -2.44 -16.81
CA PHE A 10 -1.49 -2.08 -15.45
C PHE A 10 -1.35 -3.27 -14.50
N VAL A 11 -1.87 -4.43 -14.91
CA VAL A 11 -1.79 -5.64 -14.09
C VAL A 11 -0.35 -6.11 -13.95
N ARG A 12 0.43 -6.08 -15.04
CA ARG A 12 1.83 -6.45 -14.99
C ARG A 12 2.61 -5.57 -14.02
N ASP A 13 2.35 -4.25 -14.03
CA ASP A 13 3.05 -3.32 -13.16
C ASP A 13 2.79 -3.62 -11.68
N ALA A 14 1.57 -4.08 -11.35
CA ALA A 14 1.25 -4.44 -9.97
C ALA A 14 2.03 -5.66 -9.49
N PHE A 15 2.34 -6.61 -10.38
CA PHE A 15 3.04 -7.84 -10.02
C PHE A 15 4.52 -7.83 -10.35
N LYS A 16 4.98 -6.90 -11.18
CA LYS A 16 6.39 -6.76 -11.53
C LYS A 16 7.13 -6.14 -10.35
N LYS A 17 8.31 -6.66 -10.04
CA LYS A 17 9.13 -6.07 -9.00
C LYS A 17 9.66 -4.71 -9.43
N CYS A 18 9.47 -3.71 -8.60
CA CYS A 18 10.03 -2.38 -8.85
C CYS A 18 11.52 -2.37 -8.53
N SER A 19 12.20 -1.31 -8.95
CA SER A 19 13.62 -1.15 -8.63
C SER A 19 13.81 -0.98 -7.12
N PRO A 20 14.98 -1.34 -6.57
CA PRO A 20 15.21 -1.23 -5.13
C PRO A 20 14.97 0.17 -4.57
N GLU A 21 15.23 1.21 -5.35
CA GLU A 21 15.01 2.59 -4.90
C GLU A 21 13.54 2.91 -4.68
N LEU A 22 12.65 2.21 -5.39
CA LEU A 22 11.22 2.44 -5.32
C LEU A 22 10.51 1.45 -4.40
N ALA A 23 11.23 0.52 -3.79
CA ALA A 23 10.64 -0.47 -2.91
C ALA A 23 10.06 0.19 -1.65
N PHE A 24 8.95 -0.37 -1.16
CA PHE A 24 8.36 0.09 0.10
C PHE A 24 9.08 -0.57 1.27
N ARG A 25 9.40 0.21 2.28
CA ARG A 25 10.10 -0.29 3.46
C ARG A 25 9.27 -0.07 4.71
N PHE A 26 9.12 -1.14 5.49
CA PHE A 26 8.55 -1.05 6.84
C PHE A 26 9.69 -0.80 7.82
N PHE A 27 9.52 0.21 8.67
CA PHE A 27 10.52 0.58 9.67
C PHE A 27 10.04 0.14 11.04
N GLY A 28 10.91 -0.53 11.80
CA GLY A 28 10.63 -0.89 13.17
C GLY A 28 10.72 0.31 14.11
N SER A 29 10.37 0.10 15.38
CA SER A 29 10.37 1.16 16.39
C SER A 29 11.74 1.77 16.63
N ASN A 30 12.80 1.05 16.28
CA ASN A 30 14.19 1.54 16.38
C ASN A 30 14.66 2.26 15.11
N GLY A 31 13.76 2.48 14.13
CA GLY A 31 14.10 3.12 12.86
C GLY A 31 14.80 2.24 11.85
N LYS A 32 15.00 0.96 12.15
CA LYS A 32 15.62 0.03 11.21
C LYS A 32 14.59 -0.60 10.29
N VAL A 33 14.97 -0.87 9.04
CA VAL A 33 14.12 -1.54 8.08
C VAL A 33 13.91 -2.99 8.53
N ILE A 34 12.63 -3.40 8.64
CA ILE A 34 12.28 -4.77 9.00
C ILE A 34 11.76 -5.58 7.83
N ALA A 35 11.34 -4.92 6.75
CA ALA A 35 10.87 -5.59 5.54
C ALA A 35 10.93 -4.64 4.36
N THR A 36 11.19 -5.20 3.19
CA THR A 36 11.25 -4.44 1.92
C THR A 36 10.33 -5.14 0.92
N ILE A 37 9.46 -4.37 0.30
CA ILE A 37 8.40 -4.88 -0.58
C ILE A 37 8.59 -4.30 -1.97
N SER A 38 8.59 -5.16 -2.98
CA SER A 38 8.83 -4.73 -4.37
C SER A 38 7.62 -4.87 -5.29
N ASN A 39 6.58 -5.60 -4.88
CA ASN A 39 5.35 -5.72 -5.67
C ASN A 39 4.17 -6.11 -4.77
N LEU A 40 2.98 -6.20 -5.39
CA LEU A 40 1.77 -6.53 -4.64
C LEU A 40 1.84 -7.91 -3.98
N SER A 41 2.35 -8.91 -4.69
CA SER A 41 2.43 -10.26 -4.14
C SER A 41 3.32 -10.31 -2.89
N GLU A 42 4.45 -9.61 -2.91
CA GLU A 42 5.33 -9.52 -1.75
C GLU A 42 4.64 -8.82 -0.59
N LEU A 43 3.87 -7.77 -0.88
CA LEU A 43 3.13 -7.07 0.17
C LEU A 43 2.14 -8.01 0.85
N ILE A 44 1.40 -8.79 0.06
CA ILE A 44 0.42 -9.74 0.60
C ILE A 44 1.08 -10.80 1.47
N SER A 45 2.23 -11.32 1.05
CA SER A 45 2.92 -12.39 1.79
C SER A 45 3.67 -11.86 3.01
N THR A 46 4.07 -10.61 3.00
CA THR A 46 4.91 -10.04 4.06
C THR A 46 4.09 -9.35 5.15
N LEU A 47 2.99 -8.68 4.78
CA LEU A 47 2.20 -7.91 5.74
C LEU A 47 1.76 -8.72 6.97
N PRO A 48 1.36 -10.00 6.83
CA PRO A 48 1.01 -10.80 8.01
C PRO A 48 2.13 -10.91 9.04
N GLU A 49 3.38 -10.80 8.61
CA GLU A 49 4.56 -10.88 9.49
C GLU A 49 4.91 -9.55 10.15
N ILE A 50 4.29 -8.46 9.73
CA ILE A 50 4.58 -7.13 10.27
C ILE A 50 3.77 -6.93 11.55
N PRO A 51 4.39 -6.50 12.67
CA PRO A 51 3.62 -6.19 13.88
C PRO A 51 2.51 -5.18 13.59
N ALA A 52 1.35 -5.39 14.18
CA ALA A 52 0.15 -4.61 13.86
C ALA A 52 0.33 -3.11 14.07
N THR A 53 1.03 -2.71 15.13
CA THR A 53 1.26 -1.29 15.41
C THR A 53 2.17 -0.64 14.37
N ILE A 54 3.14 -1.41 13.86
CA ILE A 54 4.03 -0.93 12.79
C ILE A 54 3.23 -0.82 11.49
N ALA A 55 2.42 -1.83 11.18
CA ALA A 55 1.56 -1.79 10.00
C ALA A 55 0.64 -0.57 10.05
N GLN A 56 0.01 -0.34 11.21
CA GLN A 56 -0.88 0.82 11.37
C GLN A 56 -0.16 2.13 11.08
N PHE A 57 1.06 2.30 11.57
CA PHE A 57 1.82 3.52 11.34
C PHE A 57 1.97 3.82 9.84
N HIS A 58 2.21 2.80 9.04
CA HIS A 58 2.40 2.96 7.59
C HIS A 58 1.10 3.01 6.80
N ILE A 59 0.00 2.50 7.38
CA ILE A 59 -1.31 2.50 6.73
C ILE A 59 -2.10 3.76 7.08
N PHE A 60 -2.01 4.20 8.34
CA PHE A 60 -2.78 5.35 8.81
C PHE A 60 -2.04 6.05 9.93
N ARG A 61 -1.80 7.34 9.74
CA ARG A 61 -1.38 8.20 10.86
C ARG A 61 -1.83 9.63 10.60
N GLU A 62 -2.07 10.36 11.67
CA GLU A 62 -2.33 11.78 11.58
C GLU A 62 -1.03 12.53 11.80
N THR A 63 -0.83 13.60 11.05
CA THR A 63 0.35 14.45 11.19
C THR A 63 -0.04 15.89 10.92
N THR A 64 0.61 16.81 11.63
CA THR A 64 0.45 18.23 11.42
C THR A 64 1.63 18.84 10.69
N LYS A 65 2.61 18.03 10.31
CA LYS A 65 3.80 18.49 9.60
C LYS A 65 3.94 17.80 8.26
N ASP A 66 4.26 18.57 7.23
CA ASP A 66 4.65 18.02 5.95
C ASP A 66 6.06 17.47 6.08
N LEU A 67 6.23 16.19 5.85
CA LEU A 67 7.53 15.53 6.02
C LEU A 67 8.55 15.97 4.96
N PHE A 68 8.07 16.45 3.82
CA PHE A 68 8.97 16.87 2.73
C PHE A 68 9.38 18.33 2.86
N ASP A 69 8.42 19.20 3.19
CA ASP A 69 8.65 20.64 3.27
C ASP A 69 8.93 21.11 4.68
N LEU A 70 8.73 20.27 5.68
CA LEU A 70 8.86 20.60 7.10
C LEU A 70 7.92 21.74 7.51
N LYS A 71 6.90 22.01 6.70
CA LYS A 71 5.92 23.04 7.00
C LYS A 71 4.89 22.55 8.01
N GLN A 72 4.47 23.45 8.89
CA GLN A 72 3.34 23.18 9.76
C GLN A 72 2.07 23.28 8.93
N LEU A 73 1.23 22.25 8.99
CA LEU A 73 -0.05 22.23 8.31
C LEU A 73 -1.10 22.94 9.16
N ASP A 74 -2.18 23.42 8.53
CA ASP A 74 -3.26 24.15 9.22
C ASP A 74 -4.04 23.27 10.18
N GLY A 75 -3.88 21.97 10.11
CA GLY A 75 -4.53 21.02 11.01
C GLY A 75 -4.01 19.62 10.73
N PRO A 76 -4.43 18.63 11.53
CA PRO A 76 -3.98 17.27 11.31
C PRO A 76 -4.53 16.74 9.98
N VAL A 77 -3.67 16.07 9.23
CA VAL A 77 -4.04 15.35 8.01
C VAL A 77 -3.75 13.88 8.19
N VAL A 78 -4.53 13.05 7.52
CA VAL A 78 -4.29 11.61 7.50
C VAL A 78 -3.25 11.32 6.43
N ARG A 79 -2.25 10.53 6.79
CA ARG A 79 -1.21 10.12 5.87
C ARG A 79 -1.14 8.61 5.83
N SER A 80 -1.08 8.06 4.64
CA SER A 80 -0.88 6.63 4.43
C SER A 80 0.30 6.46 3.47
N ASP A 81 1.45 6.12 4.01
CA ASP A 81 2.64 5.86 3.20
C ASP A 81 2.40 4.68 2.26
N LEU A 82 1.69 3.66 2.75
CA LEU A 82 1.38 2.48 1.94
C LEU A 82 0.48 2.85 0.76
N ALA A 83 -0.57 3.63 1.00
CA ALA A 83 -1.46 4.06 -0.08
C ALA A 83 -0.72 4.90 -1.11
N LEU A 84 0.17 5.79 -0.67
CA LEU A 84 0.98 6.60 -1.58
C LEU A 84 1.87 5.72 -2.46
N TRP A 85 2.53 4.72 -1.86
CA TRP A 85 3.38 3.80 -2.61
C TRP A 85 2.57 3.00 -3.65
N ILE A 86 1.40 2.50 -3.25
CA ILE A 86 0.52 1.76 -4.16
C ILE A 86 0.13 2.65 -5.35
N ASN A 87 -0.18 3.91 -5.08
CA ASN A 87 -0.57 4.84 -6.13
C ASN A 87 0.59 5.14 -7.09
N TYR A 88 1.74 5.52 -6.55
CA TYR A 88 2.83 6.06 -7.37
C TYR A 88 3.77 4.99 -7.92
N VAL A 89 3.95 3.88 -7.23
CA VAL A 89 4.87 2.83 -7.67
C VAL A 89 4.13 1.70 -8.36
N LEU A 90 3.07 1.17 -7.75
CA LEU A 90 2.27 0.11 -8.39
C LEU A 90 1.30 0.66 -9.43
N GLY A 91 0.97 1.94 -9.37
CA GLY A 91 0.06 2.55 -10.32
C GLY A 91 -1.41 2.19 -10.10
N ASP A 92 -1.75 1.60 -8.97
CA ASP A 92 -3.11 1.16 -8.70
C ASP A 92 -3.86 2.21 -7.88
N VAL A 93 -4.44 3.19 -8.56
CA VAL A 93 -5.17 4.29 -7.93
C VAL A 93 -6.35 3.78 -7.11
N GLU A 94 -7.07 2.79 -7.64
CA GLU A 94 -8.25 2.25 -6.95
C GLU A 94 -7.86 1.54 -5.65
N LEU A 95 -6.82 0.72 -5.67
CA LEU A 95 -6.35 0.06 -4.46
C LEU A 95 -5.84 1.08 -3.44
N SER A 96 -5.11 2.08 -3.90
CA SER A 96 -4.62 3.17 -3.03
C SER A 96 -5.78 3.84 -2.31
N ARG A 97 -6.85 4.17 -3.05
CA ARG A 97 -8.04 4.79 -2.47
C ARG A 97 -8.67 3.89 -1.41
N ARG A 98 -8.82 2.60 -1.72
CA ARG A 98 -9.44 1.65 -0.79
C ARG A 98 -8.62 1.49 0.49
N VAL A 99 -7.29 1.44 0.37
CA VAL A 99 -6.40 1.34 1.55
C VAL A 99 -6.53 2.59 2.42
N TYR A 100 -6.52 3.76 1.79
CA TYR A 100 -6.65 5.03 2.50
C TYR A 100 -7.98 5.11 3.26
N GLU A 101 -9.09 4.79 2.58
CA GLU A 101 -10.41 4.84 3.19
C GLU A 101 -10.53 3.84 4.34
N LEU A 102 -10.01 2.65 4.15
CA LEU A 102 -10.04 1.61 5.18
C LEU A 102 -9.24 2.04 6.41
N GLY A 103 -8.09 2.66 6.20
CA GLY A 103 -7.28 3.17 7.30
C GLY A 103 -8.04 4.18 8.15
N LYS A 104 -8.79 5.06 7.49
CA LYS A 104 -9.63 6.04 8.21
C LYS A 104 -10.74 5.37 8.99
N MET A 105 -11.34 4.30 8.45
CA MET A 105 -12.48 3.63 9.09
C MET A 105 -12.06 2.77 10.28
N GLU A 106 -10.89 2.14 10.21
CA GLU A 106 -10.49 1.11 11.18
C GLU A 106 -9.25 1.53 11.99
N SER A 107 -9.00 2.83 12.13
CA SER A 107 -7.76 3.34 12.71
C SER A 107 -7.60 3.08 14.21
N THR A 108 -8.67 2.67 14.90
CA THR A 108 -8.63 2.51 16.36
C THR A 108 -8.08 1.17 16.84
N ASN A 109 -8.03 0.17 15.96
CA ASN A 109 -7.56 -1.18 16.34
C ASN A 109 -6.53 -1.67 15.32
N PRO A 110 -5.23 -1.67 15.71
CA PRO A 110 -4.17 -2.06 14.78
C PRO A 110 -4.31 -3.47 14.20
N GLU A 111 -4.72 -4.43 15.02
CA GLU A 111 -4.89 -5.81 14.56
C GLU A 111 -6.00 -5.92 13.53
N THR A 112 -7.14 -5.28 13.81
CA THR A 112 -8.27 -5.29 12.87
C THR A 112 -7.88 -4.57 11.58
N LEU A 113 -7.23 -3.43 11.68
CA LEU A 113 -6.80 -2.69 10.50
C LEU A 113 -5.86 -3.53 9.63
N LYS A 114 -4.86 -4.14 10.23
CA LYS A 114 -3.91 -4.98 9.50
C LYS A 114 -4.64 -6.12 8.78
N GLN A 115 -5.53 -6.82 9.48
CA GLN A 115 -6.24 -7.95 8.89
C GLN A 115 -7.14 -7.51 7.74
N ARG A 116 -7.85 -6.40 7.90
CA ARG A 116 -8.72 -5.90 6.84
C ARG A 116 -7.94 -5.44 5.62
N VAL A 117 -6.76 -4.85 5.82
CA VAL A 117 -5.91 -4.49 4.70
C VAL A 117 -5.41 -5.74 3.98
N ILE A 118 -5.00 -6.78 4.72
CA ILE A 118 -4.60 -8.04 4.11
C ILE A 118 -5.73 -8.60 3.24
N ASP A 119 -6.95 -8.63 3.76
CA ASP A 119 -8.10 -9.14 3.02
C ASP A 119 -8.38 -8.31 1.77
N LEU A 120 -8.26 -6.99 1.88
CA LEU A 120 -8.42 -6.08 0.75
C LEU A 120 -7.38 -6.33 -0.34
N LEU A 121 -6.12 -6.49 0.05
CA LEU A 121 -5.04 -6.75 -0.90
C LEU A 121 -5.27 -8.08 -1.64
N LYS A 122 -5.69 -9.12 -0.93
CA LYS A 122 -6.00 -10.41 -1.54
C LYS A 122 -7.17 -10.31 -2.50
N GLN A 123 -8.20 -9.55 -2.13
CA GLN A 123 -9.34 -9.32 -3.02
C GLN A 123 -8.89 -8.61 -4.29
N ARG A 124 -8.06 -7.56 -4.14
CA ARG A 124 -7.57 -6.82 -5.30
C ARG A 124 -6.70 -7.70 -6.21
N GLU A 125 -5.87 -8.56 -5.62
CA GLU A 125 -5.07 -9.51 -6.39
C GLU A 125 -5.97 -10.39 -7.27
N ARG A 126 -7.06 -10.91 -6.71
CA ARG A 126 -8.01 -11.71 -7.47
C ARG A 126 -8.66 -10.90 -8.59
N GLU A 127 -9.04 -9.64 -8.32
CA GLU A 127 -9.61 -8.77 -9.33
C GLU A 127 -8.64 -8.56 -10.49
N LEU A 128 -7.37 -8.30 -10.17
CA LEU A 128 -6.35 -8.06 -11.21
C LEU A 128 -6.08 -9.33 -12.02
N ILE A 129 -6.02 -10.49 -11.38
CA ILE A 129 -5.83 -11.75 -12.10
C ILE A 129 -7.00 -12.00 -13.04
N ASN A 130 -8.23 -11.71 -12.62
CA ASN A 130 -9.42 -11.89 -13.46
C ASN A 130 -9.42 -10.95 -14.67
N LEU A 131 -8.76 -9.81 -14.59
CA LEU A 131 -8.65 -8.89 -15.73
C LEU A 131 -7.79 -9.48 -16.86
N ILE A 132 -6.81 -10.32 -16.53
CA ILE A 132 -5.95 -10.95 -17.55
C ILE A 132 -6.42 -12.35 -17.92
N ARG A 133 -7.43 -12.88 -17.25
CA ARG A 133 -8.00 -14.20 -17.53
C ARG A 133 -9.49 -14.05 -17.73
N PRO A 134 -9.91 -13.45 -18.85
CA PRO A 134 -11.35 -13.34 -19.10
C PRO A 134 -11.96 -14.73 -19.22
N SER A 135 -13.05 -14.93 -18.57
CA SER A 135 -13.77 -16.20 -18.61
C SER A 135 -14.50 -16.38 -19.93
#